data_3973fb219d3e830f39859f3af54b528a
#
_entry.id   3973fb219d3e830f39859f3af54b528a
#
_cell.length_a   1.000
_cell.length_b   1.000
_cell.length_c   1.000
_cell.angle_alpha   90.00
_cell.angle_beta   90.00
_cell.angle_gamma   90.00
#
_symmetry.space_group_name_H-M   'P 1'
#
loop_
_entity.id
_entity.type
_entity.pdbx_description
1 polymer ?
#
loop_
_entity_poly.entity_id
_entity_poly.type
_entity_poly.pdbx_seq_one_letter_code
_entity_poly.pdbx_strand_id
1 'polypeptide(L)'
;TPPGAQELGALSMNIRNQFRKFGLGMEFDYIRGAQNRLDTLSKDSHSTALISIGAAESRNLLNNKNYSILDFGPESYYQRDSLVVLTSPKIPNPKKLRVALDKTSYDHETLTLDEFENTAGVEYVNCPFPEVPSAILAGKADIGIWHRVQAVIPPEQAGLKVSQLGSGSLSHKKSSISNAVLIWPSSLKEITALLGMIDIKEV
;
A
#
# COMPACT_ATOMS: atom_id res chain seq x y z
N THR A 1 7.40 -3.98 2.96
CA THR A 1 6.72 -2.67 2.91
C THR A 1 7.09 -1.97 1.62
N PRO A 2 6.21 -1.18 0.99
CA PRO A 2 6.62 -0.35 -0.13
C PRO A 2 7.71 0.60 0.35
N PRO A 3 8.83 0.76 -0.39
CA PRO A 3 9.85 1.72 -0.04
C PRO A 3 9.23 3.12 -0.02
N GLY A 4 9.32 3.81 1.11
CA GLY A 4 8.87 5.19 1.25
C GLY A 4 7.59 5.41 2.08
N ALA A 5 6.88 4.38 2.52
CA ALA A 5 5.76 4.55 3.44
C ALA A 5 6.29 4.82 4.87
N GLN A 6 6.29 6.09 5.28
CA GLN A 6 6.76 6.48 6.61
C GLN A 6 5.93 5.81 7.72
N GLU A 7 4.63 5.66 7.51
CA GLU A 7 3.71 4.98 8.42
C GLU A 7 4.12 3.51 8.63
N LEU A 8 4.42 2.81 7.55
CA LEU A 8 4.89 1.42 7.64
C LEU A 8 6.28 1.32 8.26
N GLY A 9 7.10 2.35 8.12
CA GLY A 9 8.37 2.49 8.83
C GLY A 9 8.14 2.60 10.34
N ALA A 10 7.24 3.48 10.78
CA ALA A 10 6.87 3.65 12.18
C ALA A 10 6.25 2.37 12.75
N LEU A 11 5.29 1.78 12.06
CA LEU A 11 4.67 0.50 12.43
C LEU A 11 5.72 -0.59 12.62
N SER A 12 6.64 -0.75 11.66
CA SER A 12 7.71 -1.75 11.72
C SER A 12 8.66 -1.51 12.90
N MET A 13 8.99 -0.24 13.17
CA MET A 13 9.84 0.10 14.32
C MET A 13 9.15 -0.19 15.65
N ASN A 14 7.86 0.13 15.78
CA ASN A 14 7.09 -0.12 17.00
C ASN A 14 6.96 -1.61 17.28
N ILE A 15 6.64 -2.41 16.26
CA ILE A 15 6.61 -3.87 16.38
C ILE A 15 7.99 -4.39 16.82
N ARG A 16 9.07 -3.96 16.15
CA ARG A 16 10.44 -4.37 16.53
C ARG A 16 10.78 -4.03 17.96
N ASN A 17 10.39 -2.83 18.44
CA ASN A 17 10.67 -2.39 19.79
C ASN A 17 9.92 -3.24 20.83
N GLN A 18 8.69 -3.64 20.55
CA GLN A 18 7.95 -4.55 21.42
C GLN A 18 8.62 -5.92 21.50
N PHE A 19 9.05 -6.51 20.38
CA PHE A 19 9.78 -7.78 20.38
C PHE A 19 11.10 -7.70 21.14
N ARG A 20 11.82 -6.58 21.07
CA ARG A 20 13.06 -6.37 21.85
C ARG A 20 12.82 -6.41 23.36
N LYS A 21 11.66 -5.98 23.86
CA LYS A 21 11.29 -6.09 25.28
C LYS A 21 11.29 -7.56 25.77
N PHE A 22 11.07 -8.50 24.85
CA PHE A 22 11.09 -9.94 25.10
C PHE A 22 12.43 -10.61 24.75
N GLY A 23 13.46 -9.84 24.44
CA GLY A 23 14.76 -10.36 24.04
C GLY A 23 14.80 -10.98 22.65
N LEU A 24 13.81 -10.69 21.80
CA LEU A 24 13.68 -11.24 20.46
C LEU A 24 14.15 -10.25 19.39
N GLY A 25 14.86 -10.77 18.38
CA GLY A 25 15.20 -10.04 17.16
C GLY A 25 14.10 -10.20 16.12
N MET A 26 13.86 -9.16 15.35
CA MET A 26 12.97 -9.17 14.19
C MET A 26 13.62 -8.43 13.05
N GLU A 27 13.63 -9.04 11.87
CA GLU A 27 14.12 -8.43 10.63
C GLU A 27 12.93 -8.11 9.71
N PHE A 28 13.07 -7.04 8.94
CA PHE A 28 12.08 -6.60 7.98
C PHE A 28 12.68 -6.56 6.58
N ASP A 29 12.12 -7.36 5.69
CA ASP A 29 12.39 -7.29 4.26
C ASP A 29 11.41 -6.36 3.56
N TYR A 30 11.93 -5.48 2.72
CA TYR A 30 11.13 -4.53 1.95
C TYR A 30 10.81 -5.10 0.57
N ILE A 31 9.78 -5.95 0.50
CA ILE A 31 9.32 -6.58 -0.73
C ILE A 31 8.15 -5.76 -1.30
N ARG A 32 8.28 -5.34 -2.57
CA ARG A 32 7.26 -4.56 -3.25
C ARG A 32 6.10 -5.44 -3.73
N GLY A 33 4.87 -4.90 -3.58
CA GLY A 33 3.63 -5.58 -3.98
C GLY A 33 3.16 -6.60 -2.95
N ALA A 34 1.85 -6.59 -2.65
CA ALA A 34 1.25 -7.51 -1.69
C ALA A 34 1.41 -8.97 -2.15
N GLN A 35 1.28 -9.23 -3.47
CA GLN A 35 1.45 -10.56 -4.03
C GLN A 35 2.84 -11.12 -3.75
N ASN A 36 3.90 -10.35 -4.03
CA ASN A 36 5.27 -10.80 -3.83
C ASN A 36 5.57 -11.09 -2.35
N ARG A 37 4.98 -10.30 -1.42
CA ARG A 37 5.09 -10.54 0.02
C ARG A 37 4.39 -11.84 0.43
N LEU A 38 3.20 -12.11 -0.12
CA LEU A 38 2.46 -13.35 0.14
C LEU A 38 3.17 -14.58 -0.44
N ASP A 39 3.78 -14.44 -1.62
CA ASP A 39 4.56 -15.53 -2.23
C ASP A 39 5.79 -15.91 -1.38
N THR A 40 6.30 -14.97 -0.58
CA THR A 40 7.39 -15.26 0.37
C THR A 40 6.93 -16.17 1.50
N LEU A 41 5.67 -16.02 2.00
CA LEU A 41 5.13 -16.89 3.03
C LEU A 41 5.08 -18.37 2.63
N SER A 42 4.93 -18.65 1.33
CA SER A 42 4.91 -20.02 0.82
C SER A 42 6.31 -20.64 0.75
N LYS A 43 7.36 -19.83 0.75
CA LYS A 43 8.76 -20.25 0.58
C LYS A 43 9.52 -20.32 1.90
N ASP A 44 9.13 -19.50 2.87
CA ASP A 44 9.78 -19.43 4.18
C ASP A 44 8.75 -19.64 5.29
N SER A 45 8.88 -20.74 5.98
CA SER A 45 7.98 -21.16 7.05
C SER A 45 8.04 -20.29 8.31
N HIS A 46 8.96 -19.32 8.40
CA HIS A 46 9.12 -18.43 9.56
C HIS A 46 8.81 -16.98 9.24
N SER A 47 8.35 -16.71 8.05
CA SER A 47 8.01 -15.36 7.61
C SER A 47 6.58 -14.96 7.92
N THR A 48 6.39 -13.65 8.08
CA THR A 48 5.08 -12.99 8.14
C THR A 48 4.99 -11.94 7.04
N ALA A 49 3.79 -11.65 6.54
CA ALA A 49 3.59 -10.62 5.52
C ALA A 49 2.73 -9.48 6.06
N LEU A 50 3.25 -8.25 5.95
CA LEU A 50 2.49 -7.03 6.22
C LEU A 50 1.87 -6.54 4.91
N ILE A 51 0.53 -6.50 4.82
CA ILE A 51 -0.24 -6.07 3.65
C ILE A 51 -1.45 -5.22 4.07
N SER A 52 -2.15 -4.62 3.12
CA SER A 52 -3.46 -4.00 3.41
C SER A 52 -4.52 -5.08 3.64
N ILE A 53 -5.55 -4.75 4.43
CA ILE A 53 -6.68 -5.67 4.63
C ILE A 53 -7.39 -5.96 3.31
N GLY A 54 -7.51 -4.98 2.41
CA GLY A 54 -8.11 -5.17 1.08
C GLY A 54 -7.35 -6.18 0.22
N ALA A 55 -6.01 -6.15 0.28
CA ALA A 55 -5.20 -7.16 -0.40
C ALA A 55 -5.42 -8.56 0.21
N ALA A 56 -5.60 -8.66 1.53
CA ALA A 56 -5.93 -9.92 2.20
C ALA A 56 -7.32 -10.44 1.82
N GLU A 57 -8.31 -9.55 1.76
CA GLU A 57 -9.69 -9.87 1.33
C GLU A 57 -9.73 -10.38 -0.11
N SER A 58 -9.03 -9.69 -1.02
CA SER A 58 -9.00 -10.06 -2.45
C SER A 58 -8.46 -11.47 -2.69
N ARG A 59 -7.69 -12.00 -1.74
CA ARG A 59 -7.12 -13.35 -1.76
C ARG A 59 -7.87 -14.32 -0.86
N ASN A 60 -9.01 -13.91 -0.31
CA ASN A 60 -9.82 -14.70 0.62
C ASN A 60 -9.01 -15.23 1.82
N LEU A 61 -8.01 -14.46 2.26
CA LEU A 61 -7.14 -14.87 3.38
C LEU A 61 -7.81 -14.68 4.73
N LEU A 62 -8.70 -13.69 4.88
CA LEU A 62 -9.38 -13.39 6.14
C LEU A 62 -10.23 -14.57 6.65
N ASN A 63 -10.77 -15.37 5.75
CA ASN A 63 -11.60 -16.54 6.05
C ASN A 63 -10.85 -17.88 5.91
N ASN A 64 -9.54 -17.82 5.60
CA ASN A 64 -8.75 -19.00 5.36
C ASN A 64 -8.10 -19.49 6.65
N LYS A 65 -8.58 -20.63 7.19
CA LYS A 65 -8.08 -21.23 8.45
C LYS A 65 -6.59 -21.59 8.44
N ASN A 66 -5.96 -21.63 7.27
CA ASN A 66 -4.53 -21.89 7.16
C ASN A 66 -3.67 -20.68 7.52
N TYR A 67 -4.28 -19.50 7.67
CA TYR A 67 -3.58 -18.26 8.02
C TYR A 67 -4.16 -17.65 9.28
N SER A 68 -3.28 -17.11 10.10
CA SER A 68 -3.60 -16.23 11.22
C SER A 68 -3.35 -14.80 10.82
N ILE A 69 -4.12 -13.87 11.39
CA ILE A 69 -4.12 -12.45 11.01
C ILE A 69 -4.13 -11.61 12.27
N LEU A 70 -3.31 -10.55 12.27
CA LEU A 70 -3.34 -9.47 13.23
C LEU A 70 -3.67 -8.18 12.49
N ASP A 71 -4.82 -7.57 12.80
CA ASP A 71 -5.25 -6.28 12.25
C ASP A 71 -4.80 -5.14 13.16
N PHE A 72 -4.06 -4.17 12.61
CA PHE A 72 -3.58 -2.99 13.33
C PHE A 72 -4.61 -1.84 13.36
N GLY A 73 -5.74 -2.02 12.70
CA GLY A 73 -6.83 -1.04 12.68
C GLY A 73 -6.70 0.06 11.61
N PRO A 74 -7.62 1.02 11.63
CA PRO A 74 -7.69 2.07 10.63
C PRO A 74 -6.44 2.95 10.59
N GLU A 75 -6.08 3.38 9.38
CA GLU A 75 -4.99 4.31 9.11
C GLU A 75 -3.58 3.80 9.48
N SER A 76 -3.46 2.50 9.80
CA SER A 76 -2.17 1.86 10.11
C SER A 76 -1.35 1.51 8.86
N TYR A 77 -1.98 1.49 7.66
CA TYR A 77 -1.30 1.23 6.37
C TYR A 77 -1.14 2.50 5.53
N TYR A 78 -2.22 3.29 5.37
CA TYR A 78 -2.22 4.62 4.79
C TYR A 78 -3.02 5.57 5.67
N GLN A 79 -2.44 6.72 6.00
CA GLN A 79 -3.15 7.79 6.72
C GLN A 79 -4.26 8.38 5.84
N ARG A 80 -5.28 8.91 6.49
CA ARG A 80 -6.36 9.62 5.80
C ARG A 80 -5.77 10.73 4.92
N ASP A 81 -6.27 10.82 3.69
CA ASP A 81 -5.91 11.85 2.72
C ASP A 81 -4.41 11.90 2.32
N SER A 82 -3.62 10.89 2.69
CA SER A 82 -2.24 10.78 2.26
C SER A 82 -2.09 10.38 0.78
N LEU A 83 -3.09 9.70 0.22
CA LEU A 83 -3.14 9.35 -1.19
C LEU A 83 -3.78 10.48 -2.00
N VAL A 84 -3.11 10.90 -3.05
CA VAL A 84 -3.49 12.03 -3.90
C VAL A 84 -3.39 11.67 -5.37
N VAL A 85 -4.07 12.44 -6.21
CA VAL A 85 -3.93 12.38 -7.66
C VAL A 85 -2.90 13.42 -8.10
N LEU A 86 -1.84 12.97 -8.75
CA LEU A 86 -0.87 13.83 -9.42
C LEU A 86 -1.23 13.97 -10.89
N THR A 87 -1.19 15.19 -11.39
CA THR A 87 -1.53 15.50 -12.80
C THR A 87 -0.44 16.37 -13.43
N SER A 88 -0.09 16.06 -14.67
CA SER A 88 0.77 16.90 -15.49
C SER A 88 0.14 18.29 -15.66
N PRO A 89 0.90 19.39 -15.58
CA PRO A 89 0.39 20.73 -15.84
C PRO A 89 -0.07 20.91 -17.29
N LYS A 90 0.46 20.08 -18.20
CA LYS A 90 0.13 20.07 -19.63
C LYS A 90 -0.21 18.66 -20.06
N ILE A 91 -1.47 18.39 -20.36
CA ILE A 91 -1.94 17.13 -20.96
C ILE A 91 -1.91 17.30 -22.47
N PRO A 92 -1.05 16.55 -23.21
CA PRO A 92 -0.86 16.75 -24.64
C PRO A 92 -2.12 16.44 -25.45
N ASN A 93 -2.88 15.44 -25.05
CA ASN A 93 -4.12 15.03 -25.69
C ASN A 93 -5.22 14.75 -24.67
N PRO A 94 -6.12 15.72 -24.41
CA PRO A 94 -7.19 15.53 -23.44
C PRO A 94 -8.22 14.45 -23.82
N LYS A 95 -8.23 13.99 -25.09
CA LYS A 95 -9.08 12.88 -25.54
C LYS A 95 -8.46 11.49 -25.24
N LYS A 96 -7.20 11.44 -24.86
CA LYS A 96 -6.46 10.22 -24.57
C LYS A 96 -5.61 10.44 -23.32
N LEU A 97 -6.18 10.16 -22.16
CA LEU A 97 -5.55 10.36 -20.87
C LEU A 97 -4.71 9.14 -20.49
N ARG A 98 -3.39 9.31 -20.37
CA ARG A 98 -2.48 8.23 -19.95
C ARG A 98 -2.40 8.20 -18.43
N VAL A 99 -2.94 7.14 -17.82
CA VAL A 99 -3.02 6.96 -16.37
C VAL A 99 -1.95 5.96 -15.93
N ALA A 100 -1.08 6.37 -15.01
CA ALA A 100 -0.07 5.50 -14.41
C ALA A 100 -0.72 4.41 -13.56
N LEU A 101 -0.39 3.13 -13.80
CA LEU A 101 -0.99 1.98 -13.11
C LEU A 101 0.09 0.97 -12.71
N ASP A 102 0.22 0.70 -11.42
CA ASP A 102 1.05 -0.39 -10.90
C ASP A 102 0.22 -1.65 -10.68
N LYS A 103 0.24 -2.57 -11.64
CA LYS A 103 -0.47 -3.86 -11.57
C LYS A 103 0.12 -4.83 -10.53
N THR A 104 1.30 -4.56 -9.98
CA THR A 104 1.89 -5.40 -8.94
C THR A 104 1.43 -5.01 -7.53
N SER A 105 0.79 -3.85 -7.40
CA SER A 105 0.23 -3.34 -6.16
C SER A 105 -1.30 -3.41 -6.22
N TYR A 106 -1.89 -4.32 -5.45
CA TYR A 106 -3.35 -4.44 -5.35
C TYR A 106 -4.01 -3.08 -5.00
N ASP A 107 -3.45 -2.38 -4.02
CA ASP A 107 -4.02 -1.12 -3.54
C ASP A 107 -4.00 -0.05 -4.64
N HIS A 108 -2.86 0.10 -5.32
CA HIS A 108 -2.72 1.08 -6.40
C HIS A 108 -3.61 0.74 -7.60
N GLU A 109 -3.66 -0.54 -7.98
CA GLU A 109 -4.52 -1.02 -9.07
C GLU A 109 -5.98 -0.74 -8.76
N THR A 110 -6.46 -1.18 -7.58
CA THR A 110 -7.86 -1.03 -7.18
C THR A 110 -8.28 0.43 -7.12
N LEU A 111 -7.47 1.29 -6.49
CA LEU A 111 -7.77 2.73 -6.41
C LEU A 111 -7.72 3.41 -7.77
N THR A 112 -6.73 3.08 -8.60
CA THR A 112 -6.59 3.71 -9.92
C THR A 112 -7.74 3.33 -10.84
N LEU A 113 -8.14 2.07 -10.87
CA LEU A 113 -9.27 1.62 -11.67
C LEU A 113 -10.57 2.29 -11.21
N ASP A 114 -10.78 2.44 -9.91
CA ASP A 114 -11.96 3.06 -9.33
C ASP A 114 -12.02 4.59 -9.57
N GLU A 115 -10.90 5.30 -9.35
CA GLU A 115 -10.82 6.76 -9.54
C GLU A 115 -11.12 7.17 -10.98
N PHE A 116 -10.67 6.36 -11.96
CA PHE A 116 -10.78 6.67 -13.38
C PHE A 116 -11.84 5.84 -14.11
N GLU A 117 -12.69 5.06 -13.41
CA GLU A 117 -13.73 4.19 -14.00
C GLU A 117 -14.62 4.92 -14.99
N ASN A 118 -15.06 6.13 -14.64
CA ASN A 118 -16.00 6.92 -15.44
C ASN A 118 -15.31 7.96 -16.33
N THR A 119 -13.98 7.88 -16.49
CA THR A 119 -13.21 8.83 -17.29
C THR A 119 -13.09 8.33 -18.72
N ALA A 120 -13.61 9.09 -19.67
CA ALA A 120 -13.51 8.72 -21.09
C ALA A 120 -12.09 8.82 -21.62
N GLY A 121 -11.69 7.92 -22.51
CA GLY A 121 -10.41 7.98 -23.21
C GLY A 121 -9.19 7.61 -22.36
N VAL A 122 -9.37 6.88 -21.27
CA VAL A 122 -8.27 6.40 -20.43
C VAL A 122 -7.44 5.33 -21.12
N GLU A 123 -6.13 5.49 -21.08
CA GLU A 123 -5.13 4.48 -21.41
C GLU A 123 -4.25 4.23 -20.18
N TYR A 124 -4.30 3.01 -19.64
CA TYR A 124 -3.45 2.65 -18.50
C TYR A 124 -2.03 2.32 -18.94
N VAL A 125 -1.06 3.04 -18.38
CA VAL A 125 0.36 2.86 -18.63
C VAL A 125 0.99 2.14 -17.45
N ASN A 126 1.66 1.00 -17.69
CA ASN A 126 2.33 0.27 -16.63
C ASN A 126 3.45 1.13 -16.02
N CYS A 127 3.30 1.47 -14.75
CA CYS A 127 4.20 2.35 -14.03
C CYS A 127 4.29 1.90 -12.56
N PRO A 128 5.48 1.56 -12.09
CA PRO A 128 5.69 1.30 -10.67
C PRO A 128 5.22 2.46 -9.78
N PHE A 129 4.49 2.17 -8.69
CA PHE A 129 3.95 3.20 -7.80
C PHE A 129 4.97 4.26 -7.36
N PRO A 130 6.22 3.92 -6.93
CA PRO A 130 7.21 4.93 -6.58
C PRO A 130 7.67 5.82 -7.74
N GLU A 131 7.47 5.36 -8.98
CA GLU A 131 7.91 6.07 -10.20
C GLU A 131 6.82 6.99 -10.78
N VAL A 132 5.61 7.00 -10.23
CA VAL A 132 4.49 7.80 -10.75
C VAL A 132 4.84 9.27 -10.95
N PRO A 133 5.45 9.99 -9.98
CA PRO A 133 5.81 11.39 -10.18
C PRO A 133 6.81 11.59 -11.33
N SER A 134 7.85 10.76 -11.37
CA SER A 134 8.87 10.85 -12.43
C SER A 134 8.33 10.48 -13.81
N ALA A 135 7.42 9.52 -13.88
CA ALA A 135 6.76 9.14 -15.14
C ALA A 135 5.90 10.27 -15.69
N ILE A 136 5.19 11.01 -14.82
CA ILE A 136 4.39 12.16 -15.21
C ILE A 136 5.29 13.32 -15.66
N LEU A 137 6.36 13.62 -14.91
CA LEU A 137 7.33 14.67 -15.27
C LEU A 137 8.03 14.36 -16.59
N ALA A 138 8.35 13.10 -16.85
CA ALA A 138 8.95 12.64 -18.09
C ALA A 138 7.96 12.54 -19.26
N GLY A 139 6.67 12.84 -19.05
CA GLY A 139 5.64 12.76 -20.07
C GLY A 139 5.30 11.32 -20.51
N LYS A 140 5.63 10.31 -19.72
CA LYS A 140 5.25 8.91 -19.96
C LYS A 140 3.81 8.64 -19.55
N ALA A 141 3.32 9.30 -18.50
CA ALA A 141 1.94 9.35 -18.06
C ALA A 141 1.48 10.80 -17.92
N ASP A 142 0.17 11.03 -17.88
CA ASP A 142 -0.42 12.35 -17.73
C ASP A 142 -0.94 12.56 -16.30
N ILE A 143 -1.32 11.46 -15.63
CA ILE A 143 -1.97 11.47 -14.33
C ILE A 143 -1.70 10.14 -13.61
N GLY A 144 -1.77 10.14 -12.29
CA GLY A 144 -1.67 8.91 -11.49
C GLY A 144 -1.86 9.16 -10.01
N ILE A 145 -2.22 8.10 -9.27
CA ILE A 145 -2.34 8.13 -7.81
C ILE A 145 -0.95 7.98 -7.19
N TRP A 146 -0.70 8.73 -6.13
CA TRP A 146 0.55 8.66 -5.40
C TRP A 146 0.40 9.01 -3.91
N HIS A 147 1.43 8.70 -3.12
CA HIS A 147 1.42 8.94 -1.68
C HIS A 147 2.17 10.23 -1.34
N ARG A 148 1.44 11.27 -0.92
CA ARG A 148 1.97 12.64 -0.73
C ARG A 148 3.09 12.73 0.30
N VAL A 149 3.03 11.92 1.35
CA VAL A 149 3.98 11.98 2.50
C VAL A 149 5.39 11.49 2.13
N GLN A 150 5.56 10.83 0.99
CA GLN A 150 6.83 10.21 0.58
C GLN A 150 7.79 11.14 -0.18
N ALA A 151 7.38 12.38 -0.42
CA ALA A 151 8.16 13.27 -1.26
C ALA A 151 9.27 14.01 -0.50
N VAL A 152 10.52 13.81 -0.91
CA VAL A 152 11.63 14.70 -0.52
C VAL A 152 11.40 16.10 -1.11
N ILE A 153 10.88 16.17 -2.34
CA ILE A 153 10.45 17.41 -3.00
C ILE A 153 8.94 17.33 -3.17
N PRO A 154 8.16 18.26 -2.60
CA PRO A 154 6.72 18.30 -2.80
C PRO A 154 6.37 18.28 -4.30
N PRO A 155 5.39 17.49 -4.75
CA PRO A 155 5.03 17.38 -6.16
C PRO A 155 4.70 18.73 -6.81
N GLU A 156 4.10 19.63 -6.05
CA GLU A 156 3.78 21.00 -6.51
C GLU A 156 5.04 21.81 -6.84
N GLN A 157 6.11 21.65 -6.05
CA GLN A 157 7.41 22.29 -6.31
C GLN A 157 8.11 21.68 -7.55
N ALA A 158 7.84 20.41 -7.83
CA ALA A 158 8.29 19.77 -9.05
C ALA A 158 7.43 20.14 -10.28
N GLY A 159 6.41 20.98 -10.12
CA GLY A 159 5.54 21.47 -11.19
C GLY A 159 4.33 20.58 -11.48
N LEU A 160 4.01 19.61 -10.63
CA LEU A 160 2.82 18.78 -10.77
C LEU A 160 1.62 19.43 -10.08
N LYS A 161 0.42 19.20 -10.61
CA LYS A 161 -0.84 19.53 -9.94
C LYS A 161 -1.19 18.39 -9.00
N VAL A 162 -1.63 18.74 -7.77
CA VAL A 162 -2.06 17.78 -6.75
C VAL A 162 -3.54 18.01 -6.46
N SER A 163 -4.33 16.95 -6.47
CA SER A 163 -5.73 16.96 -6.07
C SER A 163 -6.06 15.77 -5.18
N GLN A 164 -7.11 15.91 -4.38
CA GLN A 164 -7.63 14.80 -3.59
C GLN A 164 -8.24 13.74 -4.49
N LEU A 165 -8.23 12.49 -4.05
CA LEU A 165 -9.01 11.43 -4.67
C LEU A 165 -10.49 11.77 -4.62
N GLY A 166 -11.23 11.48 -5.68
CA GLY A 166 -12.66 11.74 -5.78
C GLY A 166 -13.46 11.14 -4.62
N SER A 167 -14.57 11.80 -4.27
CA SER A 167 -15.42 11.41 -3.13
C SER A 167 -16.44 10.30 -3.45
N GLY A 168 -16.33 9.65 -4.61
CA GLY A 168 -17.29 8.65 -5.10
C GLY A 168 -17.33 7.35 -4.26
N SER A 169 -17.41 6.20 -4.89
CA SER A 169 -17.48 4.87 -4.27
C SER A 169 -16.27 4.50 -3.36
N LEU A 170 -15.30 5.39 -3.28
CA LEU A 170 -14.01 5.25 -2.61
C LEU A 170 -14.07 5.09 -1.09
N SER A 171 -15.16 5.46 -0.39
CA SER A 171 -15.15 5.44 1.08
C SER A 171 -14.90 4.03 1.64
N HIS A 172 -15.53 3.01 1.06
CA HIS A 172 -15.35 1.62 1.48
C HIS A 172 -13.98 1.07 1.03
N LYS A 173 -13.55 1.34 -0.21
CA LYS A 173 -12.26 0.90 -0.73
C LYS A 173 -11.08 1.60 -0.04
N LYS A 174 -11.19 2.91 0.25
CA LYS A 174 -10.20 3.64 1.07
C LYS A 174 -10.07 3.01 2.46
N SER A 175 -11.17 2.64 3.09
CA SER A 175 -11.18 1.96 4.39
C SER A 175 -10.43 0.62 4.32
N SER A 176 -10.70 -0.20 3.30
CA SER A 176 -10.06 -1.52 3.16
C SER A 176 -8.57 -1.47 2.88
N ILE A 177 -8.05 -0.40 2.27
CA ILE A 177 -6.61 -0.25 2.04
C ILE A 177 -5.90 0.52 3.15
N SER A 178 -6.62 1.20 4.05
CA SER A 178 -6.01 1.99 5.13
C SER A 178 -5.51 1.14 6.28
N ASN A 179 -6.06 -0.07 6.48
CA ASN A 179 -5.68 -0.96 7.55
C ASN A 179 -4.50 -1.85 7.16
N ALA A 180 -3.46 -1.86 7.99
CA ALA A 180 -2.40 -2.84 7.91
C ALA A 180 -2.83 -4.14 8.58
N VAL A 181 -2.55 -5.27 7.94
CA VAL A 181 -2.67 -6.59 8.55
C VAL A 181 -1.36 -7.36 8.42
N LEU A 182 -0.98 -8.02 9.51
CA LEU A 182 0.11 -8.99 9.50
C LEU A 182 -0.49 -10.39 9.35
N ILE A 183 0.02 -11.15 8.38
CA ILE A 183 -0.48 -12.48 8.04
C ILE A 183 0.65 -13.50 8.14
N TRP A 184 0.35 -14.68 8.70
CA TRP A 184 1.28 -15.80 8.81
C TRP A 184 0.54 -17.14 8.76
N PRO A 185 1.23 -18.26 8.42
CA PRO A 185 0.63 -19.59 8.48
C PRO A 185 0.19 -19.96 9.90
N SER A 186 -1.05 -20.40 10.08
CA SER A 186 -1.60 -20.78 11.40
C SER A 186 -0.89 -21.99 12.05
N SER A 187 -0.11 -22.74 11.28
CA SER A 187 0.75 -23.81 11.77
C SER A 187 1.90 -23.31 12.66
N LEU A 188 2.28 -22.04 12.54
CA LEU A 188 3.37 -21.40 13.30
C LEU A 188 2.87 -20.95 14.68
N LYS A 189 2.64 -21.90 15.59
CA LYS A 189 2.09 -21.63 16.92
C LYS A 189 2.96 -20.70 17.76
N GLU A 190 4.27 -20.80 17.64
CA GLU A 190 5.22 -19.95 18.36
C GLU A 190 5.10 -18.49 17.90
N ILE A 191 5.05 -18.25 16.58
CA ILE A 191 4.82 -16.91 16.03
C ILE A 191 3.43 -16.40 16.45
N THR A 192 2.41 -17.24 16.44
CA THR A 192 1.07 -16.87 16.90
C THR A 192 1.08 -16.41 18.36
N ALA A 193 1.78 -17.13 19.24
CA ALA A 193 1.90 -16.74 20.64
C ALA A 193 2.65 -15.42 20.79
N LEU A 194 3.76 -15.23 20.08
CA LEU A 194 4.56 -14.01 20.11
C LEU A 194 3.79 -12.80 19.58
N LEU A 195 3.10 -12.93 18.44
CA LEU A 195 2.31 -11.84 17.86
C LEU A 195 1.08 -11.50 18.71
N GLY A 196 0.53 -12.47 19.45
CA GLY A 196 -0.51 -12.22 20.44
C GLY A 196 -0.06 -11.38 21.65
N MET A 197 1.23 -11.17 21.83
CA MET A 197 1.81 -10.30 22.89
C MET A 197 1.97 -8.86 22.44
N ILE A 198 1.74 -8.55 21.15
CA ILE A 198 1.83 -7.18 20.65
C ILE A 198 0.67 -6.36 21.21
N ASP A 199 1.00 -5.26 21.87
CA ASP A 199 0.01 -4.24 22.21
C ASP A 199 -0.26 -3.35 20.98
N ILE A 200 -1.39 -3.60 20.33
CA ILE A 200 -1.80 -2.86 19.12
C ILE A 200 -1.98 -1.37 19.40
N LYS A 201 -2.28 -0.99 20.64
CA LYS A 201 -2.46 0.43 21.00
C LYS A 201 -1.13 1.19 21.11
N GLU A 202 -0.02 0.48 21.30
CA GLU A 202 1.32 1.04 21.33
C GLU A 202 2.00 1.00 19.94
N VAL A 203 1.35 0.43 18.92
CA VAL A 203 1.85 0.31 17.55
C VAL A 203 1.29 1.40 16.66
#